data_2a9699e82c21d25a27d7c819b063db27
#
_entry.id   2a9699e82c21d25a27d7c819b063db27
#
_cell.length_a   1.000
_cell.length_b   1.000
_cell.length_c   1.000
_cell.angle_alpha   90.00
_cell.angle_beta   90.00
_cell.angle_gamma   90.00
#
_symmetry.space_group_name_H-M   'P 1'
#
loop_
_entity.id
_entity.type
_entity.pdbx_description
1 polymer ?
#
loop_
_entity_poly.entity_id
_entity_poly.type
_entity_poly.pdbx_seq_one_letter_code
_entity_poly.pdbx_strand_id
1 'polypeptide(L)'
;MTRIKNMVQYLFLTIVALISVFPLYYMVVAATNQSVEVVRGKLIPGTYLLENVKNLIGTQEVGTAMWNSFRYAAILTLASLIICSLAGYGFEIYHDKGKDKVMAILLLAMMVPFAATMIPLFKMFSKADLLNTVIGFILPTISTPFLILLFRQSARSFPTDIIEAARIDGLNELRIFFKMFMPTMRSTYAAAMTITFMNGWNSYLWPMVIMNDEKSATMPMLVSKLTAGYVTDYGMLMLAVTICTVPTIIIFFLLQKSFAEGITGAVK
;
A
#
# COMPACT_ATOMS: atom_id res chain seq x y z
N MET A 1 -30.97 26.93 -16.33
CA MET A 1 -29.63 26.47 -16.74
C MET A 1 -28.95 25.59 -15.68
N THR A 2 -28.95 25.93 -14.40
CA THR A 2 -28.32 25.17 -13.30
C THR A 2 -28.86 23.72 -13.13
N ARG A 3 -30.19 23.51 -13.22
CA ARG A 3 -30.78 22.17 -13.08
C ARG A 3 -30.34 21.17 -14.17
N ILE A 4 -30.30 21.62 -15.43
CA ILE A 4 -29.87 20.76 -16.56
C ILE A 4 -28.37 20.43 -16.42
N LYS A 5 -27.55 21.42 -16.06
CA LYS A 5 -26.11 21.22 -15.80
C LYS A 5 -25.88 20.19 -14.69
N ASN A 6 -26.61 20.32 -13.58
CA ASN A 6 -26.52 19.36 -12.48
C ASN A 6 -26.98 17.96 -12.89
N MET A 7 -28.06 17.84 -13.67
CA MET A 7 -28.54 16.55 -14.18
C MET A 7 -27.50 15.86 -15.07
N VAL A 8 -26.88 16.60 -15.99
CA VAL A 8 -25.81 16.07 -16.86
C VAL A 8 -24.59 15.65 -16.03
N GLN A 9 -24.23 16.46 -15.03
CA GLN A 9 -23.12 16.14 -14.12
C GLN A 9 -23.40 14.86 -13.31
N TYR A 10 -24.58 14.73 -12.72
CA TYR A 10 -24.93 13.51 -11.97
C TYR A 10 -25.01 12.29 -12.89
N LEU A 11 -25.57 12.41 -14.09
CA LEU A 11 -25.59 11.32 -15.07
C LEU A 11 -24.17 10.87 -15.43
N PHE A 12 -23.28 11.82 -15.73
CA PHE A 12 -21.88 11.50 -16.02
C PHE A 12 -21.19 10.81 -14.84
N LEU A 13 -21.33 11.34 -13.63
CA LEU A 13 -20.75 10.75 -12.42
C LEU A 13 -21.30 9.34 -12.14
N THR A 14 -22.60 9.11 -12.38
CA THR A 14 -23.22 7.78 -12.22
C THR A 14 -22.64 6.79 -13.21
N ILE A 15 -22.51 7.17 -14.49
CA ILE A 15 -21.92 6.30 -15.51
C ILE A 15 -20.48 5.95 -15.15
N VAL A 16 -19.66 6.94 -14.77
CA VAL A 16 -18.28 6.71 -14.34
C VAL A 16 -18.22 5.78 -13.13
N ALA A 17 -19.10 5.98 -12.15
CA ALA A 17 -19.17 5.14 -10.95
C ALA A 17 -19.52 3.67 -11.31
N LEU A 18 -20.51 3.47 -12.17
CA LEU A 18 -20.89 2.11 -12.62
C LEU A 18 -19.75 1.40 -13.36
N ILE A 19 -19.07 2.11 -14.27
CA ILE A 19 -17.90 1.57 -14.98
C ILE A 19 -16.78 1.21 -13.99
N SER A 20 -16.53 2.06 -12.97
CA SER A 20 -15.48 1.83 -11.98
C SER A 20 -15.79 0.65 -11.04
N VAL A 21 -17.06 0.42 -10.69
CA VAL A 21 -17.50 -0.68 -9.83
C VAL A 21 -17.60 -2.00 -10.58
N PHE A 22 -17.82 -1.96 -11.91
CA PHE A 22 -18.02 -3.15 -12.73
C PHE A 22 -16.92 -4.21 -12.59
N PRO A 23 -15.61 -3.90 -12.63
CA PRO A 23 -14.56 -4.92 -12.43
C PRO A 23 -14.65 -5.63 -11.09
N LEU A 24 -14.96 -4.89 -10.01
CA LEU A 24 -15.13 -5.47 -8.68
C LEU A 24 -16.37 -6.39 -8.61
N TYR A 25 -17.47 -5.95 -9.20
CA TYR A 25 -18.67 -6.79 -9.35
C TYR A 25 -18.37 -8.07 -10.13
N TYR A 26 -17.70 -7.95 -11.30
CA TYR A 26 -17.36 -9.09 -12.13
C TYR A 26 -16.44 -10.08 -11.39
N MET A 27 -15.44 -9.60 -10.66
CA MET A 27 -14.54 -10.42 -9.87
C MET A 27 -15.30 -11.29 -8.85
N VAL A 28 -16.25 -10.70 -8.11
CA VAL A 28 -17.08 -11.41 -7.13
C VAL A 28 -18.02 -12.41 -7.80
N VAL A 29 -18.67 -12.02 -8.89
CA VAL A 29 -19.55 -12.89 -9.66
C VAL A 29 -18.79 -14.06 -10.27
N ALA A 30 -17.62 -13.80 -10.87
CA ALA A 30 -16.78 -14.82 -11.47
C ALA A 30 -16.28 -15.84 -10.42
N ALA A 31 -16.01 -15.43 -9.19
CA ALA A 31 -15.67 -16.33 -8.08
C ALA A 31 -16.77 -17.34 -7.74
N THR A 32 -18.03 -17.08 -8.13
CA THR A 32 -19.18 -17.99 -7.94
C THR A 32 -19.45 -18.90 -9.11
N ASN A 33 -18.73 -18.75 -10.21
CA ASN A 33 -18.95 -19.46 -11.46
C ASN A 33 -17.85 -20.53 -11.72
N GLN A 34 -18.18 -21.48 -12.59
CA GLN A 34 -17.22 -22.45 -13.10
C GLN A 34 -16.24 -21.78 -14.07
N SER A 35 -15.01 -22.29 -14.18
CA SER A 35 -13.96 -21.73 -15.04
C SER A 35 -14.41 -21.46 -16.47
N VAL A 36 -15.15 -22.38 -17.09
CA VAL A 36 -15.68 -22.23 -18.46
C VAL A 36 -16.69 -21.08 -18.57
N GLU A 37 -17.54 -20.90 -17.55
CA GLU A 37 -18.52 -19.82 -17.51
C GLU A 37 -17.86 -18.44 -17.35
N VAL A 38 -16.77 -18.38 -16.55
CA VAL A 38 -15.95 -17.16 -16.39
C VAL A 38 -15.32 -16.76 -17.72
N VAL A 39 -14.74 -17.71 -18.45
CA VAL A 39 -14.14 -17.45 -19.78
C VAL A 39 -15.20 -16.98 -20.79
N ARG A 40 -16.43 -17.47 -20.67
CA ARG A 40 -17.56 -17.02 -21.50
C ARG A 40 -18.12 -15.65 -21.11
N GLY A 41 -17.60 -15.03 -20.06
CA GLY A 41 -18.03 -13.71 -19.60
C GLY A 41 -19.40 -13.70 -18.92
N LYS A 42 -19.80 -14.76 -18.23
CA LYS A 42 -21.07 -14.83 -17.49
C LYS A 42 -21.11 -13.78 -16.39
N LEU A 43 -22.11 -12.90 -16.42
CA LEU A 43 -22.28 -11.76 -15.51
C LEU A 43 -23.28 -12.04 -14.36
N ILE A 44 -23.80 -13.26 -14.26
CA ILE A 44 -24.78 -13.65 -13.23
C ILE A 44 -24.11 -14.61 -12.26
N PRO A 45 -24.33 -14.46 -10.93
CA PRO A 45 -23.79 -15.39 -9.94
C PRO A 45 -24.18 -16.85 -10.23
N GLY A 46 -23.22 -17.74 -10.06
CA GLY A 46 -23.40 -19.18 -10.18
C GLY A 46 -23.45 -19.89 -8.83
N THR A 47 -23.36 -21.22 -8.86
CA THR A 47 -23.45 -22.08 -7.67
C THR A 47 -22.12 -22.73 -7.28
N TYR A 48 -21.03 -22.37 -7.96
CA TYR A 48 -19.69 -23.00 -7.79
C TYR A 48 -18.83 -22.39 -6.67
N LEU A 49 -19.33 -21.41 -5.92
CA LEU A 49 -18.53 -20.74 -4.89
C LEU A 49 -17.91 -21.73 -3.87
N LEU A 50 -18.70 -22.69 -3.37
CA LEU A 50 -18.22 -23.67 -2.38
C LEU A 50 -17.17 -24.60 -2.98
N GLU A 51 -17.33 -24.99 -4.23
CA GLU A 51 -16.36 -25.84 -4.96
C GLU A 51 -15.04 -25.06 -5.16
N ASN A 52 -15.12 -23.82 -5.63
CA ASN A 52 -13.96 -22.96 -5.80
C ASN A 52 -13.22 -22.72 -4.47
N VAL A 53 -13.95 -22.53 -3.34
CA VAL A 53 -13.36 -22.40 -1.99
C VAL A 53 -12.65 -23.69 -1.61
N LYS A 54 -13.29 -24.85 -1.77
CA LYS A 54 -12.72 -26.16 -1.46
C LYS A 54 -11.45 -26.44 -2.25
N ASN A 55 -11.47 -26.17 -3.55
CA ASN A 55 -10.34 -26.33 -4.43
C ASN A 55 -9.19 -25.39 -4.07
N LEU A 56 -9.49 -24.11 -3.80
CA LEU A 56 -8.49 -23.11 -3.43
C LEU A 56 -7.79 -23.48 -2.11
N ILE A 57 -8.56 -23.80 -1.06
CA ILE A 57 -7.99 -24.16 0.25
C ILE A 57 -7.32 -25.53 0.21
N GLY A 58 -7.81 -26.47 -0.61
CA GLY A 58 -7.22 -27.80 -0.76
C GLY A 58 -5.89 -27.83 -1.54
N THR A 59 -5.61 -26.81 -2.34
CA THR A 59 -4.42 -26.75 -3.21
C THR A 59 -3.44 -25.65 -2.86
N GLN A 60 -3.86 -24.64 -2.09
CA GLN A 60 -3.05 -23.45 -1.77
C GLN A 60 -3.12 -23.11 -0.27
N GLU A 61 -2.00 -22.66 0.27
CA GLU A 61 -1.86 -22.18 1.65
C GLU A 61 -2.37 -20.74 1.82
N VAL A 62 -3.68 -20.50 1.55
CA VAL A 62 -4.30 -19.17 1.55
C VAL A 62 -4.14 -18.47 2.89
N GLY A 63 -4.34 -19.20 4.00
CA GLY A 63 -4.21 -18.64 5.35
C GLY A 63 -2.80 -18.13 5.65
N THR A 64 -1.78 -18.90 5.27
CA THR A 64 -0.37 -18.55 5.41
C THR A 64 -0.03 -17.32 4.55
N ALA A 65 -0.46 -17.31 3.28
CA ALA A 65 -0.21 -16.20 2.37
C ALA A 65 -0.91 -14.90 2.83
N MET A 66 -2.14 -14.99 3.33
CA MET A 66 -2.91 -13.87 3.89
C MET A 66 -2.21 -13.28 5.11
N TRP A 67 -1.80 -14.13 6.06
CA TRP A 67 -1.08 -13.72 7.26
C TRP A 67 0.26 -13.07 6.94
N ASN A 68 1.03 -13.65 6.02
CA ASN A 68 2.30 -13.09 5.57
C ASN A 68 2.11 -11.71 4.93
N SER A 69 1.16 -11.56 4.00
CA SER A 69 0.87 -10.28 3.37
C SER A 69 0.50 -9.22 4.40
N PHE A 70 -0.39 -9.56 5.36
CA PHE A 70 -0.79 -8.64 6.41
C PHE A 70 0.38 -8.26 7.31
N ARG A 71 1.12 -9.25 7.81
CA ARG A 71 2.27 -9.04 8.70
C ARG A 71 3.35 -8.19 8.04
N TYR A 72 3.72 -8.50 6.80
CA TYR A 72 4.76 -7.75 6.08
C TYR A 72 4.31 -6.32 5.77
N ALA A 73 3.10 -6.13 5.30
CA ALA A 73 2.54 -4.80 5.04
C ALA A 73 2.41 -3.96 6.32
N ALA A 74 1.97 -4.57 7.43
CA ALA A 74 1.83 -3.88 8.71
C ALA A 74 3.18 -3.45 9.29
N ILE A 75 4.18 -4.35 9.31
CA ILE A 75 5.53 -4.03 9.82
C ILE A 75 6.19 -2.97 8.93
N LEU A 76 6.12 -3.12 7.60
CA LEU A 76 6.61 -2.10 6.66
C LEU A 76 5.97 -0.74 6.95
N THR A 77 4.65 -0.71 7.09
CA THR A 77 3.92 0.53 7.33
C THR A 77 4.35 1.21 8.61
N LEU A 78 4.35 0.49 9.73
CA LEU A 78 4.73 1.06 11.03
C LEU A 78 6.18 1.57 11.01
N ALA A 79 7.11 0.79 10.48
CA ALA A 79 8.51 1.19 10.40
C ALA A 79 8.72 2.39 9.46
N SER A 80 8.07 2.38 8.28
CA SER A 80 8.16 3.49 7.32
C SER A 80 7.58 4.79 7.87
N LEU A 81 6.44 4.73 8.57
CA LEU A 81 5.84 5.91 9.19
C LEU A 81 6.77 6.56 10.21
N ILE A 82 7.42 5.76 11.07
CA ILE A 82 8.34 6.28 12.08
C ILE A 82 9.58 6.87 11.40
N ILE A 83 10.23 6.13 10.52
CA ILE A 83 11.49 6.53 9.88
C ILE A 83 11.28 7.75 8.99
N CYS A 84 10.27 7.71 8.10
CA CYS A 84 10.05 8.79 7.13
C CYS A 84 9.50 10.07 7.79
N SER A 85 8.70 9.95 8.86
CA SER A 85 8.21 11.13 9.58
C SER A 85 9.31 11.80 10.39
N LEU A 86 10.17 11.02 11.06
CA LEU A 86 11.38 11.55 11.76
C LEU A 86 12.31 12.25 10.76
N ALA A 87 12.54 11.63 9.59
CA ALA A 87 13.35 12.23 8.54
C ALA A 87 12.71 13.53 8.02
N GLY A 88 11.41 13.51 7.66
CA GLY A 88 10.68 14.66 7.18
C GLY A 88 10.67 15.84 8.18
N TYR A 89 10.43 15.53 9.47
CA TYR A 89 10.54 16.47 10.57
C TYR A 89 11.95 17.07 10.65
N GLY A 90 12.97 16.22 10.64
CA GLY A 90 14.37 16.66 10.70
C GLY A 90 14.80 17.51 9.50
N PHE A 91 14.33 17.19 8.29
CA PHE A 91 14.59 17.99 7.09
C PHE A 91 13.98 19.38 7.13
N GLU A 92 12.81 19.54 7.77
CA GLU A 92 12.12 20.84 7.80
C GLU A 92 12.46 21.66 9.05
N ILE A 93 12.38 21.09 10.24
CA ILE A 93 12.60 21.85 11.49
C ILE A 93 14.06 22.27 11.65
N TYR A 94 14.99 21.44 11.18
CA TYR A 94 16.42 21.78 11.16
C TYR A 94 16.90 22.14 9.75
N HIS A 95 16.07 22.87 9.02
CA HIS A 95 16.30 23.23 7.63
C HIS A 95 17.65 23.94 7.42
N ASP A 96 18.37 23.49 6.38
CA ASP A 96 19.56 24.13 5.83
C ASP A 96 19.76 23.78 4.36
N LYS A 97 20.63 24.54 3.66
CA LYS A 97 20.92 24.34 2.24
C LYS A 97 21.51 22.95 1.92
N GLY A 98 22.19 22.33 2.88
CA GLY A 98 22.74 20.97 2.73
C GLY A 98 21.61 19.92 2.66
N LYS A 99 20.62 20.04 3.54
CA LYS A 99 19.45 19.14 3.55
C LYS A 99 18.63 19.28 2.29
N ASP A 100 18.49 20.49 1.71
CA ASP A 100 17.83 20.67 0.42
C ASP A 100 18.53 19.92 -0.70
N LYS A 101 19.87 19.94 -0.73
CA LYS A 101 20.66 19.16 -1.70
C LYS A 101 20.47 17.66 -1.52
N VAL A 102 20.50 17.18 -0.26
CA VAL A 102 20.25 15.77 0.04
C VAL A 102 18.84 15.36 -0.40
N MET A 103 17.82 16.17 -0.11
CA MET A 103 16.45 15.91 -0.57
C MET A 103 16.38 15.86 -2.10
N ALA A 104 17.04 16.78 -2.81
CA ALA A 104 17.08 16.77 -4.27
C ALA A 104 17.72 15.47 -4.81
N ILE A 105 18.81 14.99 -4.20
CA ILE A 105 19.45 13.72 -4.57
C ILE A 105 18.51 12.54 -4.32
N LEU A 106 17.82 12.51 -3.17
CA LEU A 106 16.83 11.46 -2.87
C LEU A 106 15.69 11.44 -3.89
N LEU A 107 15.20 12.62 -4.32
CA LEU A 107 14.15 12.70 -5.34
C LEU A 107 14.66 12.26 -6.71
N LEU A 108 15.91 12.58 -7.08
CA LEU A 108 16.54 12.07 -8.30
C LEU A 108 16.69 10.54 -8.26
N ALA A 109 17.01 9.97 -7.10
CA ALA A 109 17.10 8.52 -6.94
C ALA A 109 15.78 7.79 -7.22
N MET A 110 14.61 8.44 -7.03
CA MET A 110 13.30 7.86 -7.39
C MET A 110 13.12 7.66 -8.90
N MET A 111 13.92 8.33 -9.74
CA MET A 111 13.86 8.14 -11.20
C MET A 111 14.44 6.80 -11.63
N VAL A 112 15.21 6.14 -10.77
CA VAL A 112 15.77 4.81 -11.06
C VAL A 112 14.65 3.77 -10.91
N PRO A 113 14.29 3.02 -11.99
CA PRO A 113 13.26 1.99 -11.90
C PRO A 113 13.68 0.90 -10.90
N PHE A 114 12.77 0.55 -9.98
CA PHE A 114 13.06 -0.49 -8.98
C PHE A 114 13.48 -1.83 -9.63
N ALA A 115 12.87 -2.20 -10.75
CA ALA A 115 13.20 -3.41 -11.48
C ALA A 115 14.68 -3.47 -11.92
N ALA A 116 15.30 -2.32 -12.23
CA ALA A 116 16.71 -2.27 -12.60
C ALA A 116 17.66 -2.55 -11.41
N THR A 117 17.20 -2.32 -10.19
CA THR A 117 17.98 -2.54 -8.96
C THR A 117 17.76 -3.94 -8.35
N MET A 118 16.79 -4.71 -8.84
CA MET A 118 16.41 -5.99 -8.23
C MET A 118 17.55 -7.02 -8.20
N ILE A 119 18.30 -7.19 -9.29
CA ILE A 119 19.38 -8.17 -9.36
C ILE A 119 20.54 -7.82 -8.40
N PRO A 120 21.06 -6.58 -8.37
CA PRO A 120 22.04 -6.19 -7.37
C PRO A 120 21.54 -6.35 -5.92
N LEU A 121 20.30 -5.95 -5.65
CA LEU A 121 19.68 -6.11 -4.33
C LEU A 121 19.58 -7.58 -3.93
N PHE A 122 19.10 -8.45 -4.82
CA PHE A 122 19.04 -9.89 -4.56
C PHE A 122 20.40 -10.44 -4.15
N LYS A 123 21.49 -10.09 -4.90
CA LYS A 123 22.83 -10.54 -4.56
C LYS A 123 23.31 -10.05 -3.19
N MET A 124 22.97 -8.81 -2.81
CA MET A 124 23.30 -8.25 -1.50
C MET A 124 22.54 -8.97 -0.38
N PHE A 125 21.23 -9.18 -0.57
CA PHE A 125 20.36 -9.81 0.42
C PHE A 125 20.66 -11.30 0.58
N SER A 126 20.98 -11.99 -0.49
CA SER A 126 21.43 -13.39 -0.46
C SER A 126 22.73 -13.55 0.34
N LYS A 127 23.71 -12.65 0.15
CA LYS A 127 24.97 -12.67 0.92
C LYS A 127 24.80 -12.32 2.40
N ALA A 128 23.73 -11.57 2.74
CA ALA A 128 23.40 -11.18 4.09
C ALA A 128 22.41 -12.14 4.79
N ASP A 129 22.09 -13.29 4.18
CA ASP A 129 21.12 -14.28 4.68
C ASP A 129 19.73 -13.68 4.99
N LEU A 130 19.30 -12.68 4.18
CA LEU A 130 18.02 -11.99 4.35
C LEU A 130 16.89 -12.55 3.47
N LEU A 131 17.14 -13.62 2.70
CA LEU A 131 16.12 -14.28 1.89
C LEU A 131 15.05 -14.92 2.82
N ASN A 132 13.80 -14.94 2.38
CA ASN A 132 12.66 -15.49 3.11
C ASN A 132 12.43 -14.86 4.51
N THR A 133 12.92 -13.63 4.73
CA THR A 133 12.77 -12.93 6.01
C THR A 133 11.90 -11.68 5.89
N VAL A 134 11.26 -11.29 7.01
CA VAL A 134 10.51 -10.03 7.11
C VAL A 134 11.42 -8.82 6.81
N ILE A 135 12.65 -8.85 7.34
CA ILE A 135 13.63 -7.77 7.13
C ILE A 135 13.97 -7.67 5.66
N GLY A 136 14.22 -8.79 4.99
CA GLY A 136 14.46 -8.85 3.55
C GLY A 136 13.30 -8.26 2.74
N PHE A 137 12.06 -8.48 3.16
CA PHE A 137 10.89 -7.90 2.49
C PHE A 137 10.83 -6.38 2.64
N ILE A 138 10.99 -5.85 3.87
CA ILE A 138 10.71 -4.44 4.16
C ILE A 138 11.87 -3.49 3.84
N LEU A 139 13.11 -3.95 3.97
CA LEU A 139 14.30 -3.08 3.98
C LEU A 139 14.47 -2.22 2.73
N PRO A 140 14.24 -2.70 1.48
CA PRO A 140 14.39 -1.88 0.28
C PRO A 140 13.38 -0.73 0.17
N THR A 141 12.24 -0.85 0.83
CA THR A 141 11.11 0.08 0.70
C THR A 141 10.70 0.77 2.01
N ILE A 142 11.44 0.49 3.11
CA ILE A 142 11.14 1.02 4.45
C ILE A 142 11.25 2.54 4.51
N SER A 143 12.12 3.14 3.70
CA SER A 143 12.34 4.59 3.63
C SER A 143 12.26 5.05 2.18
N THR A 144 11.13 5.65 1.81
CA THR A 144 10.94 6.18 0.47
C THR A 144 11.06 7.70 0.45
N PRO A 145 11.78 8.29 -0.52
CA PRO A 145 11.89 9.75 -0.63
C PRO A 145 10.52 10.44 -0.75
N PHE A 146 9.55 9.79 -1.36
CA PHE A 146 8.17 10.30 -1.44
C PHE A 146 7.55 10.49 -0.06
N LEU A 147 7.64 9.51 0.83
CA LEU A 147 7.10 9.62 2.19
C LEU A 147 7.84 10.67 3.03
N ILE A 148 9.17 10.73 2.89
CA ILE A 148 9.98 11.75 3.56
C ILE A 148 9.53 13.15 3.10
N LEU A 149 9.34 13.34 1.79
CA LEU A 149 8.85 14.60 1.22
C LEU A 149 7.44 14.93 1.72
N LEU A 150 6.54 13.94 1.78
CA LEU A 150 5.17 14.12 2.28
C LEU A 150 5.19 14.66 3.72
N PHE A 151 5.96 14.03 4.60
CA PHE A 151 6.09 14.48 5.99
C PHE A 151 6.82 15.82 6.09
N ARG A 152 7.83 16.08 5.26
CA ARG A 152 8.50 17.38 5.19
C ARG A 152 7.53 18.49 4.79
N GLN A 153 6.70 18.27 3.77
CA GLN A 153 5.69 19.26 3.33
C GLN A 153 4.66 19.52 4.43
N SER A 154 4.23 18.48 5.14
CA SER A 154 3.32 18.65 6.28
C SER A 154 3.99 19.39 7.44
N ALA A 155 5.27 19.15 7.71
CA ALA A 155 6.03 19.84 8.77
C ALA A 155 6.14 21.34 8.53
N ARG A 156 6.09 21.82 7.29
CA ARG A 156 6.05 23.26 6.97
C ARG A 156 4.85 24.00 7.54
N SER A 157 3.73 23.30 7.73
CA SER A 157 2.52 23.88 8.32
C SER A 157 2.51 23.81 9.85
N PHE A 158 3.53 23.20 10.46
CA PHE A 158 3.63 23.08 11.91
C PHE A 158 4.19 24.38 12.51
N PRO A 159 3.47 25.01 13.47
CA PRO A 159 3.92 26.26 14.06
C PRO A 159 5.24 26.10 14.83
N THR A 160 6.25 26.88 14.47
CA THR A 160 7.56 26.87 15.15
C THR A 160 7.47 27.34 16.59
N ASP A 161 6.53 28.24 16.91
CA ASP A 161 6.29 28.76 18.26
C ASP A 161 5.98 27.63 19.26
N ILE A 162 5.29 26.56 18.82
CA ILE A 162 5.00 25.38 19.66
C ILE A 162 6.31 24.66 20.01
N ILE A 163 7.25 24.58 19.07
CA ILE A 163 8.55 23.94 19.29
C ILE A 163 9.38 24.77 20.29
N GLU A 164 9.41 26.08 20.08
CA GLU A 164 10.17 27.01 20.95
C GLU A 164 9.62 27.00 22.37
N ALA A 165 8.30 27.09 22.54
CA ALA A 165 7.65 26.99 23.85
C ALA A 165 7.98 25.65 24.54
N ALA A 166 7.88 24.53 23.80
CA ALA A 166 8.18 23.22 24.34
C ALA A 166 9.67 23.06 24.74
N ARG A 167 10.60 23.73 24.04
CA ARG A 167 12.02 23.76 24.41
C ARG A 167 12.25 24.57 25.70
N ILE A 168 11.54 25.70 25.85
CA ILE A 168 11.57 26.52 27.07
C ILE A 168 11.05 25.69 28.26
N ASP A 169 10.01 24.88 28.05
CA ASP A 169 9.45 23.96 29.05
C ASP A 169 10.38 22.74 29.35
N GLY A 170 11.57 22.68 28.73
CA GLY A 170 12.55 21.62 28.95
C GLY A 170 12.26 20.29 28.24
N LEU A 171 11.37 20.24 27.25
CA LEU A 171 11.15 19.04 26.45
C LEU A 171 12.33 18.83 25.50
N ASN A 172 12.78 17.56 25.42
CA ASN A 172 13.75 17.18 24.40
C ASN A 172 13.07 16.96 23.03
N GLU A 173 13.84 17.00 21.94
CA GLU A 173 13.35 16.93 20.57
C GLU A 173 12.50 15.69 20.28
N LEU A 174 12.85 14.53 20.81
CA LEU A 174 12.04 13.32 20.64
C LEU A 174 10.68 13.44 21.33
N ARG A 175 10.60 14.09 22.50
CA ARG A 175 9.33 14.34 23.17
C ARG A 175 8.48 15.35 22.41
N ILE A 176 9.08 16.39 21.83
CA ILE A 176 8.41 17.36 20.96
C ILE A 176 7.84 16.63 19.75
N PHE A 177 8.65 15.78 19.09
CA PHE A 177 8.20 15.01 17.95
C PHE A 177 7.00 14.10 18.30
N PHE A 178 7.09 13.24 19.33
CA PHE A 178 6.03 12.29 19.64
C PHE A 178 4.80 12.91 20.31
N LYS A 179 4.96 13.95 21.13
CA LYS A 179 3.86 14.54 21.90
C LYS A 179 3.19 15.73 21.23
N MET A 180 3.90 16.45 20.36
CA MET A 180 3.39 17.67 19.71
C MET A 180 3.20 17.46 18.20
N PHE A 181 4.27 17.12 17.48
CA PHE A 181 4.26 17.00 16.03
C PHE A 181 3.38 15.83 15.55
N MET A 182 3.63 14.62 16.02
CA MET A 182 2.94 13.41 15.55
C MET A 182 1.40 13.51 15.71
N PRO A 183 0.84 13.92 16.88
CA PRO A 183 -0.60 14.06 17.03
C PRO A 183 -1.23 15.14 16.16
N THR A 184 -0.48 16.22 15.89
CA THR A 184 -0.97 17.33 15.04
C THR A 184 -1.03 16.90 13.57
N MET A 185 -0.14 16.01 13.13
CA MET A 185 -0.05 15.52 11.74
C MET A 185 -0.89 14.26 11.47
N ARG A 186 -1.91 13.98 12.28
CA ARG A 186 -2.72 12.74 12.19
C ARG A 186 -3.29 12.46 10.79
N SER A 187 -3.71 13.48 10.05
CA SER A 187 -4.23 13.31 8.69
C SER A 187 -3.13 12.87 7.70
N THR A 188 -1.94 13.44 7.82
CA THR A 188 -0.77 13.03 7.03
C THR A 188 -0.35 11.61 7.37
N TYR A 189 -0.36 11.23 8.66
CA TYR A 189 -0.08 9.84 9.07
C TYR A 189 -1.11 8.88 8.51
N ALA A 190 -2.39 9.21 8.49
CA ALA A 190 -3.43 8.37 7.91
C ALA A 190 -3.25 8.21 6.39
N ALA A 191 -2.91 9.29 5.68
CA ALA A 191 -2.60 9.23 4.25
C ALA A 191 -1.37 8.36 3.98
N ALA A 192 -0.28 8.60 4.71
CA ALA A 192 0.97 7.83 4.60
C ALA A 192 0.76 6.34 4.94
N MET A 193 -0.03 6.03 5.98
CA MET A 193 -0.40 4.68 6.39
C MET A 193 -1.15 3.96 5.26
N THR A 194 -2.15 4.61 4.66
CA THR A 194 -2.91 4.04 3.55
C THR A 194 -1.99 3.71 2.37
N ILE A 195 -1.18 4.68 1.94
CA ILE A 195 -0.26 4.51 0.80
C ILE A 195 0.72 3.37 1.07
N THR A 196 1.36 3.37 2.25
CA THR A 196 2.42 2.40 2.57
C THR A 196 1.86 0.99 2.75
N PHE A 197 0.71 0.87 3.43
CA PHE A 197 0.06 -0.43 3.61
C PHE A 197 -0.36 -1.02 2.26
N MET A 198 -1.01 -0.22 1.40
CA MET A 198 -1.42 -0.68 0.07
C MET A 198 -0.23 -1.08 -0.80
N ASN A 199 0.87 -0.33 -0.75
CA ASN A 199 2.11 -0.67 -1.46
C ASN A 199 2.72 -1.98 -0.94
N GLY A 200 2.78 -2.16 0.37
CA GLY A 200 3.28 -3.40 0.99
C GLY A 200 2.39 -4.60 0.69
N TRP A 201 1.06 -4.43 0.83
CA TRP A 201 0.08 -5.48 0.57
C TRP A 201 0.09 -5.94 -0.89
N ASN A 202 0.14 -5.01 -1.85
CA ASN A 202 0.14 -5.30 -3.28
C ASN A 202 1.56 -5.57 -3.83
N SER A 203 2.59 -5.61 -2.98
CA SER A 203 3.96 -5.88 -3.42
C SER A 203 4.07 -7.28 -4.01
N TYR A 204 4.57 -7.37 -5.24
CA TYR A 204 4.70 -8.62 -5.99
C TYR A 204 6.12 -8.87 -6.48
N LEU A 205 6.70 -7.91 -7.20
CA LEU A 205 7.98 -8.10 -7.88
C LEU A 205 9.13 -8.44 -6.93
N TRP A 206 9.25 -7.71 -5.83
CA TRP A 206 10.32 -7.95 -4.86
C TRP A 206 10.13 -9.24 -4.07
N PRO A 207 8.94 -9.53 -3.49
CA PRO A 207 8.67 -10.82 -2.86
C PRO A 207 8.93 -12.01 -3.77
N MET A 208 8.56 -11.93 -5.05
CA MET A 208 8.79 -13.00 -6.03
C MET A 208 10.27 -13.35 -6.17
N VAL A 209 11.17 -12.39 -5.96
CA VAL A 209 12.62 -12.59 -6.09
C VAL A 209 13.25 -13.14 -4.81
N ILE A 210 12.78 -12.70 -3.63
CA ILE A 210 13.44 -13.02 -2.36
C ILE A 210 12.69 -14.04 -1.49
N MET A 211 11.39 -14.27 -1.72
CA MET A 211 10.56 -15.22 -0.96
C MET A 211 10.44 -16.54 -1.75
N ASN A 212 11.45 -17.39 -1.65
CA ASN A 212 11.52 -18.64 -2.42
C ASN A 212 10.88 -19.83 -1.68
N ASP A 213 10.54 -19.68 -0.38
CA ASP A 213 9.87 -20.69 0.43
C ASP A 213 8.35 -20.46 0.37
N GLU A 214 7.57 -21.53 0.17
CA GLU A 214 6.10 -21.47 0.19
C GLU A 214 5.54 -20.91 1.50
N LYS A 215 6.22 -21.13 2.63
CA LYS A 215 5.84 -20.57 3.94
C LYS A 215 6.01 -19.06 4.03
N SER A 216 6.79 -18.45 3.15
CA SER A 216 7.00 -16.99 3.08
C SER A 216 6.16 -16.31 2.00
N ALA A 217 5.41 -17.09 1.21
CA ALA A 217 4.59 -16.57 0.11
C ALA A 217 3.55 -15.54 0.58
N THR A 218 3.29 -14.54 -0.26
CA THR A 218 2.27 -13.50 -0.06
C THR A 218 1.05 -13.75 -0.95
N MET A 219 -0.07 -13.07 -0.69
CA MET A 219 -1.29 -13.21 -1.51
C MET A 219 -1.07 -12.85 -2.99
N PRO A 220 -0.38 -11.76 -3.37
CA PRO A 220 -0.07 -11.50 -4.77
C PRO A 220 0.76 -12.61 -5.43
N MET A 221 1.70 -13.22 -4.70
CA MET A 221 2.48 -14.38 -5.20
C MET A 221 1.58 -15.59 -5.41
N LEU A 222 0.69 -15.90 -4.47
CA LEU A 222 -0.27 -17.01 -4.58
C LEU A 222 -1.17 -16.81 -5.79
N VAL A 223 -1.77 -15.62 -5.96
CA VAL A 223 -2.60 -15.29 -7.13
C VAL A 223 -1.82 -15.48 -8.44
N SER A 224 -0.58 -15.03 -8.50
CA SER A 224 0.28 -15.21 -9.68
C SER A 224 0.59 -16.69 -9.95
N LYS A 225 0.82 -17.50 -8.91
CA LYS A 225 1.06 -18.95 -9.03
C LYS A 225 -0.12 -19.68 -9.67
N LEU A 226 -1.35 -19.25 -9.38
CA LEU A 226 -2.57 -19.83 -9.98
C LEU A 226 -2.67 -19.61 -11.49
N THR A 227 -2.00 -18.59 -12.03
CA THR A 227 -1.96 -18.32 -13.49
C THR A 227 -0.82 -19.01 -14.22
N ALA A 228 0.14 -19.59 -13.49
CA ALA A 228 1.34 -20.19 -14.07
C ALA A 228 1.15 -21.66 -14.53
N GLY A 229 0.01 -22.29 -14.24
CA GLY A 229 -0.30 -23.67 -14.62
C GLY A 229 -0.69 -23.82 -16.10
N TYR A 230 -0.60 -25.05 -16.63
CA TYR A 230 -1.04 -25.37 -18.01
C TYR A 230 -2.53 -25.13 -18.24
N VAL A 231 -3.35 -25.29 -17.21
CA VAL A 231 -4.78 -25.01 -17.22
C VAL A 231 -5.13 -24.13 -16.04
N THR A 232 -5.53 -22.91 -16.30
CA THR A 232 -5.95 -21.97 -15.25
C THR A 232 -7.41 -22.22 -14.91
N ASP A 233 -7.69 -22.48 -13.62
CA ASP A 233 -9.06 -22.44 -13.10
C ASP A 233 -9.44 -20.99 -12.79
N TYR A 234 -10.18 -20.36 -13.70
CA TYR A 234 -10.57 -18.95 -13.57
C TYR A 234 -11.58 -18.71 -12.44
N GLY A 235 -12.41 -19.68 -12.08
CA GLY A 235 -13.31 -19.54 -10.92
C GLY A 235 -12.53 -19.46 -9.61
N MET A 236 -11.60 -20.38 -9.41
CA MET A 236 -10.69 -20.40 -8.27
C MET A 236 -9.76 -19.17 -8.25
N LEU A 237 -9.23 -18.77 -9.41
CA LEU A 237 -8.40 -17.56 -9.55
C LEU A 237 -9.17 -16.29 -9.12
N MET A 238 -10.39 -16.10 -9.62
CA MET A 238 -11.21 -14.94 -9.28
C MET A 238 -11.60 -14.91 -7.80
N LEU A 239 -11.79 -16.09 -7.20
CA LEU A 239 -11.97 -16.19 -5.74
C LEU A 239 -10.73 -15.74 -4.99
N ALA A 240 -9.54 -16.20 -5.38
CA ALA A 240 -8.28 -15.79 -4.76
C ALA A 240 -8.03 -14.28 -4.90
N VAL A 241 -8.31 -13.69 -6.08
CA VAL A 241 -8.25 -12.24 -6.33
C VAL A 241 -9.26 -11.50 -5.46
N THR A 242 -10.49 -12.02 -5.32
CA THR A 242 -11.52 -11.44 -4.43
C THR A 242 -11.02 -11.38 -2.99
N ILE A 243 -10.51 -12.50 -2.46
CA ILE A 243 -9.96 -12.57 -1.11
C ILE A 243 -8.77 -11.59 -0.94
N CYS A 244 -7.87 -11.53 -1.93
CA CYS A 244 -6.73 -10.62 -1.93
C CYS A 244 -7.14 -9.14 -1.91
N THR A 245 -8.28 -8.80 -2.53
CA THR A 245 -8.76 -7.42 -2.65
C THR A 245 -9.47 -6.92 -1.38
N VAL A 246 -10.08 -7.80 -0.59
CA VAL A 246 -10.88 -7.44 0.60
C VAL A 246 -10.11 -6.57 1.60
N PRO A 247 -8.87 -6.89 2.05
CA PRO A 247 -8.15 -6.06 3.01
C PRO A 247 -7.85 -4.65 2.47
N THR A 248 -7.54 -4.53 1.18
CA THR A 248 -7.32 -3.23 0.54
C THR A 248 -8.58 -2.36 0.58
N ILE A 249 -9.74 -2.95 0.28
CA ILE A 249 -11.03 -2.26 0.36
C ILE A 249 -11.32 -1.83 1.80
N ILE A 250 -11.13 -2.71 2.78
CA ILE A 250 -11.36 -2.41 4.19
C ILE A 250 -10.49 -1.22 4.65
N ILE A 251 -9.18 -1.29 4.39
CA ILE A 251 -8.25 -0.21 4.77
C ILE A 251 -8.63 1.11 4.10
N PHE A 252 -8.98 1.06 2.80
CA PHE A 252 -9.41 2.26 2.08
C PHE A 252 -10.65 2.89 2.73
N PHE A 253 -11.71 2.13 3.01
CA PHE A 253 -12.92 2.67 3.62
C PHE A 253 -12.69 3.19 5.05
N LEU A 254 -11.83 2.56 5.83
CA LEU A 254 -11.49 3.02 7.17
C LEU A 254 -10.73 4.35 7.16
N LEU A 255 -9.85 4.57 6.17
CA LEU A 255 -8.93 5.70 6.16
C LEU A 255 -9.26 6.77 5.11
N GLN A 256 -10.24 6.56 4.21
CA GLN A 256 -10.56 7.45 3.08
C GLN A 256 -10.79 8.91 3.48
N LYS A 257 -11.47 9.16 4.59
CA LYS A 257 -11.74 10.52 5.07
C LYS A 257 -10.45 11.25 5.43
N SER A 258 -9.63 10.62 6.25
CA SER A 258 -8.34 11.19 6.68
C SER A 258 -7.33 11.25 5.53
N PHE A 259 -7.40 10.32 4.57
CA PHE A 259 -6.60 10.34 3.35
C PHE A 259 -6.92 11.58 2.48
N ALA A 260 -8.20 11.88 2.26
CA ALA A 260 -8.61 13.05 1.51
C ALA A 260 -8.18 14.37 2.20
N GLU A 261 -8.32 14.46 3.52
CA GLU A 261 -7.87 15.61 4.31
C GLU A 261 -6.33 15.76 4.30
N GLY A 262 -5.59 14.65 4.35
CA GLY A 262 -4.13 14.64 4.35
C GLY A 262 -3.51 15.12 3.05
N ILE A 263 -4.09 14.75 1.89
CA ILE A 263 -3.61 15.20 0.58
C ILE A 263 -3.98 16.65 0.35
N THR A 264 -5.23 17.06 0.65
CA THR A 264 -5.68 18.44 0.44
C THR A 264 -5.07 19.41 1.43
N GLY A 265 -4.79 18.99 2.66
CA GLY A 265 -4.13 19.80 3.70
C GLY A 265 -2.64 20.04 3.41
N ALA A 266 -1.97 19.14 2.70
CA ALA A 266 -0.58 19.32 2.28
C ALA A 266 -0.43 20.31 1.09
N VAL A 267 -1.54 20.71 0.45
CA VAL A 267 -1.57 21.60 -0.71
C VAL A 267 -1.98 23.05 -0.32
N LYS A 268 -2.44 23.28 0.91
CA LYS A 268 -2.71 24.61 1.45
C LYS A 268 -1.51 25.11 2.24
#